data_91e8ab18f000b6123dbd4ad8e4d313a2
#
_entry.id   91e8ab18f000b6123dbd4ad8e4d313a2
#
_cell.length_a   1.000
_cell.length_b   1.000
_cell.length_c   1.000
_cell.angle_alpha   90.00
_cell.angle_beta   90.00
_cell.angle_gamma   90.00
#
_symmetry.space_group_name_H-M   'P 1'
#
loop_
_entity.id
_entity.type
_entity.pdbx_description
1 polymer ?
#
loop_
_entity_poly.entity_id
_entity_poly.type
_entity_poly.pdbx_seq_one_letter_code
_entity_poly.pdbx_strand_id
1 'polypeptide(L)'
;QMCIRDSGYFDRLCRNIGVSQRTRERVEAVMNQHGFSPSRSARAMRGQSDKVVAIIVTRLDSLSENLAVQTMLPAFYEQGYDPIMMESQFSPQLVAEHLGVLKRRNIDGVVLFGFTGITEEMLAHWQSSLVLLARDAKGFASVCYDDEGAIKILMQRLYDQGHRNISYLGVPHSDVTTGKRRHEAYLAFCKAHKLHPVAALPGLAMKQGYENVAKVITPETTALLCATDTLALGASKYLQEQRIDTLQLASVGNTPLMKFLHPEIVTVDPGYAEAGRQAACQLIAQVTGRSEPQQIIIPATLS
;
A
#
# COMPACT_ATOMS: atom_id res chain seq x y z
N GLN A 1 18.21 15.71 -42.45
CA GLN A 1 17.40 15.20 -43.60
C GLN A 1 17.23 13.67 -43.60
N MET A 2 17.43 12.99 -42.48
CA MET A 2 17.40 11.52 -42.38
C MET A 2 16.14 10.94 -41.68
N CYS A 3 15.13 11.75 -41.34
CA CYS A 3 14.06 11.32 -40.46
C CYS A 3 12.72 10.86 -41.07
N ILE A 4 12.40 11.19 -42.33
CA ILE A 4 11.03 10.96 -42.84
C ILE A 4 10.88 9.68 -43.67
N ARG A 5 11.94 9.21 -44.34
CA ARG A 5 11.90 7.95 -45.12
C ARG A 5 12.00 6.70 -44.26
N ASP A 6 12.72 6.78 -43.14
CA ASP A 6 12.96 5.63 -42.26
C ASP A 6 11.74 5.33 -41.38
N SER A 7 10.92 6.32 -41.03
CA SER A 7 9.73 6.12 -40.21
C SER A 7 8.65 5.31 -40.96
N GLY A 8 8.50 5.51 -42.28
CA GLY A 8 7.53 4.77 -43.07
C GLY A 8 7.89 3.29 -43.30
N TYR A 9 9.18 2.96 -43.38
CA TYR A 9 9.67 1.58 -43.49
C TYR A 9 9.50 0.85 -42.14
N PHE A 10 9.82 1.53 -41.06
CA PHE A 10 9.68 1.01 -39.71
C PHE A 10 8.19 0.77 -39.32
N ASP A 11 7.28 1.64 -39.77
CA ASP A 11 5.84 1.51 -39.54
C ASP A 11 5.26 0.27 -40.25
N ARG A 12 5.75 -0.05 -41.47
CA ARG A 12 5.38 -1.27 -42.21
C ARG A 12 5.90 -2.55 -41.53
N LEU A 13 7.09 -2.52 -40.97
CA LEU A 13 7.68 -3.64 -40.21
C LEU A 13 6.86 -3.96 -38.97
N CYS A 14 6.41 -2.95 -38.23
CA CYS A 14 5.68 -3.11 -36.98
C CYS A 14 4.20 -3.48 -37.17
N ARG A 15 3.57 -3.13 -38.31
CA ARG A 15 2.16 -3.46 -38.59
C ARG A 15 1.96 -4.78 -39.32
N ASN A 16 2.98 -5.60 -39.55
CA ASN A 16 2.91 -6.82 -40.35
C ASN A 16 2.41 -6.66 -41.80
N ILE A 17 2.43 -5.43 -42.34
CA ILE A 17 1.91 -5.14 -43.67
C ILE A 17 3.07 -5.22 -44.67
N GLY A 18 3.16 -6.32 -45.39
CA GLY A 18 4.05 -6.46 -46.57
C GLY A 18 5.53 -6.75 -46.26
N VAL A 19 5.87 -7.23 -45.06
CA VAL A 19 7.25 -7.61 -44.69
C VAL A 19 7.30 -9.08 -44.29
N SER A 20 8.22 -9.83 -44.88
CA SER A 20 8.39 -11.25 -44.53
C SER A 20 8.97 -11.46 -43.13
N GLN A 21 8.62 -12.57 -42.49
CA GLN A 21 9.13 -12.98 -41.16
C GLN A 21 10.65 -12.89 -41.07
N ARG A 22 11.33 -13.41 -42.11
CA ARG A 22 12.80 -13.41 -42.24
C ARG A 22 13.41 -12.02 -42.28
N THR A 23 12.73 -11.06 -42.90
CA THR A 23 13.18 -9.65 -42.95
C THR A 23 13.01 -8.98 -41.60
N ARG A 24 11.93 -9.29 -40.86
CA ARG A 24 11.67 -8.81 -39.51
C ARG A 24 12.76 -9.28 -38.54
N GLU A 25 13.00 -10.57 -38.47
CA GLU A 25 14.03 -11.18 -37.62
C GLU A 25 15.42 -10.57 -37.87
N ARG A 26 15.75 -10.33 -39.15
CA ARG A 26 17.02 -9.73 -39.54
C ARG A 26 17.16 -8.28 -39.07
N VAL A 27 16.09 -7.49 -39.14
CA VAL A 27 16.07 -6.10 -38.64
C VAL A 27 16.14 -6.06 -37.14
N GLU A 28 15.38 -6.91 -36.44
CA GLU A 28 15.41 -7.03 -34.97
C GLU A 28 16.82 -7.46 -34.50
N ALA A 29 17.47 -8.38 -35.17
CA ALA A 29 18.84 -8.78 -34.84
C ALA A 29 19.83 -7.61 -34.98
N VAL A 30 19.73 -6.81 -36.05
CA VAL A 30 20.58 -5.62 -36.26
C VAL A 30 20.30 -4.56 -35.23
N MET A 31 19.01 -4.33 -34.87
CA MET A 31 18.64 -3.38 -33.82
C MET A 31 19.23 -3.79 -32.48
N ASN A 32 19.11 -5.05 -32.10
CA ASN A 32 19.67 -5.59 -30.87
C ASN A 32 21.20 -5.49 -30.84
N GLN A 33 21.86 -5.79 -31.96
CA GLN A 33 23.32 -5.68 -32.08
C GLN A 33 23.84 -4.26 -31.90
N HIS A 34 23.09 -3.25 -32.33
CA HIS A 34 23.45 -1.83 -32.21
C HIS A 34 22.83 -1.13 -31.00
N GLY A 35 22.14 -1.85 -30.11
CA GLY A 35 21.46 -1.27 -28.94
C GLY A 35 20.39 -0.25 -29.31
N PHE A 36 19.87 -0.32 -30.54
CA PHE A 36 18.83 0.60 -31.01
C PHE A 36 17.47 0.19 -30.47
N SER A 37 16.91 1.04 -29.62
CA SER A 37 15.52 0.94 -29.17
C SER A 37 14.73 2.13 -29.74
N PRO A 38 13.55 1.88 -30.35
CA PRO A 38 12.70 2.97 -30.81
C PRO A 38 12.38 3.95 -29.68
N SER A 39 12.44 5.26 -29.96
CA SER A 39 12.12 6.25 -28.95
C SER A 39 10.68 6.09 -28.44
N ARG A 40 10.43 6.50 -27.16
CA ARG A 40 9.09 6.50 -26.55
C ARG A 40 8.05 7.18 -27.46
N SER A 41 8.41 8.32 -28.02
CA SER A 41 7.54 9.05 -28.96
C SER A 41 7.19 8.24 -30.21
N ALA A 42 8.13 7.45 -30.73
CA ALA A 42 7.89 6.60 -31.89
C ALA A 42 7.01 5.38 -31.55
N ARG A 43 7.04 4.86 -30.31
CA ARG A 43 6.14 3.81 -29.82
C ARG A 43 4.74 4.34 -29.53
N ALA A 44 4.64 5.50 -28.87
CA ALA A 44 3.37 6.17 -28.57
C ALA A 44 2.58 6.52 -29.85
N MET A 45 3.25 7.00 -30.90
CA MET A 45 2.63 7.26 -32.22
C MET A 45 2.06 6.01 -32.89
N ARG A 46 2.46 4.82 -32.46
CA ARG A 46 1.97 3.52 -32.94
C ARG A 46 0.90 2.90 -32.06
N GLY A 47 0.45 3.61 -31.01
CA GLY A 47 -0.52 3.08 -30.05
C GLY A 47 0.03 1.93 -29.21
N GLN A 48 1.37 1.77 -29.13
CA GLN A 48 2.00 0.78 -28.24
C GLN A 48 2.22 1.44 -26.89
N SER A 49 1.67 0.84 -25.84
CA SER A 49 1.97 1.18 -24.45
C SER A 49 3.46 0.87 -24.16
N ASP A 50 4.12 1.77 -23.43
CA ASP A 50 5.47 1.53 -22.93
C ASP A 50 5.48 0.51 -21.77
N LYS A 51 4.29 0.04 -21.36
CA LYS A 51 4.08 -0.85 -20.20
C LYS A 51 4.73 -0.31 -18.93
N VAL A 52 4.46 0.93 -18.60
CA VAL A 52 4.94 1.57 -17.39
C VAL A 52 3.76 1.85 -16.46
N VAL A 53 3.89 1.44 -15.21
CA VAL A 53 2.92 1.73 -14.14
C VAL A 53 3.60 2.51 -13.02
N ALA A 54 2.81 3.23 -12.23
CA ALA A 54 3.34 3.93 -11.07
C ALA A 54 2.75 3.36 -9.77
N ILE A 55 3.57 3.36 -8.72
CA ILE A 55 3.16 3.06 -7.34
C ILE A 55 3.46 4.32 -6.53
N ILE A 56 2.42 4.96 -5.99
CA ILE A 56 2.56 6.13 -5.14
C ILE A 56 2.32 5.69 -3.69
N VAL A 57 3.39 5.58 -2.92
CA VAL A 57 3.35 5.26 -1.48
C VAL A 57 3.17 6.52 -0.65
N THR A 58 2.71 6.38 0.60
CA THR A 58 2.65 7.54 1.50
C THR A 58 4.03 7.85 2.06
N ARG A 59 4.80 6.81 2.44
CA ARG A 59 6.16 6.93 2.99
C ARG A 59 7.03 5.75 2.56
N LEU A 60 8.25 6.02 2.14
CA LEU A 60 9.23 5.01 1.76
C LEU A 60 9.75 4.19 2.95
N ASP A 61 9.64 4.70 4.18
CA ASP A 61 10.01 4.01 5.41
C ASP A 61 8.87 3.20 6.05
N SER A 62 7.72 3.10 5.40
CA SER A 62 6.56 2.35 5.89
C SER A 62 6.76 0.85 5.76
N LEU A 63 6.86 0.14 6.88
CA LEU A 63 7.01 -1.32 6.89
C LEU A 63 5.84 -2.04 6.22
N SER A 64 4.61 -1.58 6.45
CA SER A 64 3.39 -2.16 5.88
C SER A 64 3.28 -1.93 4.37
N GLU A 65 3.55 -0.71 3.91
CA GLU A 65 3.49 -0.40 2.48
C GLU A 65 4.57 -1.14 1.71
N ASN A 66 5.78 -1.27 2.28
CA ASN A 66 6.85 -2.04 1.67
C ASN A 66 6.49 -3.51 1.48
N LEU A 67 5.77 -4.14 2.42
CA LEU A 67 5.28 -5.51 2.26
C LEU A 67 4.30 -5.64 1.08
N ALA A 68 3.39 -4.67 0.91
CA ALA A 68 2.49 -4.66 -0.23
C ALA A 68 3.25 -4.43 -1.55
N VAL A 69 4.19 -3.48 -1.59
CA VAL A 69 5.01 -3.21 -2.78
C VAL A 69 5.84 -4.42 -3.19
N GLN A 70 6.45 -5.13 -2.25
CA GLN A 70 7.23 -6.34 -2.53
C GLN A 70 6.45 -7.41 -3.29
N THR A 71 5.15 -7.49 -3.13
CA THR A 71 4.27 -8.42 -3.85
C THR A 71 3.71 -7.86 -5.15
N MET A 72 3.60 -6.53 -5.28
CA MET A 72 3.21 -5.87 -6.52
C MET A 72 4.28 -5.98 -7.61
N LEU A 73 5.56 -5.78 -7.23
CA LEU A 73 6.66 -5.72 -8.19
C LEU A 73 6.77 -6.98 -9.06
N PRO A 74 6.82 -8.21 -8.51
CA PRO A 74 6.84 -9.42 -9.32
C PRO A 74 5.63 -9.53 -10.25
N ALA A 75 4.42 -9.21 -9.77
CA ALA A 75 3.20 -9.28 -10.57
C ALA A 75 3.25 -8.34 -11.79
N PHE A 76 3.83 -7.14 -11.65
CA PHE A 76 4.04 -6.23 -12.76
C PHE A 76 5.12 -6.73 -13.73
N TYR A 77 6.27 -7.20 -13.22
CA TYR A 77 7.37 -7.70 -14.06
C TYR A 77 6.94 -8.91 -14.88
N GLU A 78 6.19 -9.85 -14.33
CA GLU A 78 5.66 -11.02 -15.04
C GLU A 78 4.77 -10.65 -16.25
N GLN A 79 4.10 -9.51 -16.17
CA GLN A 79 3.29 -8.97 -17.27
C GLN A 79 4.06 -8.00 -18.17
N GLY A 80 5.35 -7.80 -17.91
CA GLY A 80 6.26 -6.95 -18.68
C GLY A 80 6.04 -5.45 -18.42
N TYR A 81 5.49 -5.07 -17.26
CA TYR A 81 5.40 -3.68 -16.84
C TYR A 81 6.64 -3.25 -16.06
N ASP A 82 7.06 -2.00 -16.29
CA ASP A 82 8.13 -1.32 -15.54
C ASP A 82 7.50 -0.42 -14.46
N PRO A 83 7.56 -0.76 -13.16
CA PRO A 83 7.00 0.06 -12.10
C PRO A 83 7.92 1.25 -11.75
N ILE A 84 7.32 2.44 -11.58
CA ILE A 84 7.96 3.63 -11.04
C ILE A 84 7.41 3.87 -9.65
N MET A 85 8.29 4.08 -8.66
CA MET A 85 7.88 4.42 -7.30
C MET A 85 7.97 5.91 -7.04
N MET A 86 6.97 6.47 -6.36
CA MET A 86 6.89 7.86 -5.93
C MET A 86 6.36 7.92 -4.49
N GLU A 87 6.73 8.97 -3.75
CA GLU A 87 6.28 9.19 -2.37
C GLU A 87 5.39 10.43 -2.27
N SER A 88 4.26 10.32 -1.57
CA SER A 88 3.30 11.41 -1.42
C SER A 88 3.43 12.18 -0.10
N GLN A 89 4.08 11.63 0.91
CA GLN A 89 4.27 12.23 2.25
C GLN A 89 2.93 12.69 2.89
N PHE A 90 1.85 11.98 2.64
CA PHE A 90 0.48 12.35 3.05
C PHE A 90 0.05 13.74 2.54
N SER A 91 0.65 14.25 1.44
CA SER A 91 0.31 15.53 0.82
C SER A 91 -0.61 15.32 -0.39
N PRO A 92 -1.89 15.78 -0.33
CA PRO A 92 -2.77 15.74 -1.49
C PRO A 92 -2.23 16.54 -2.68
N GLN A 93 -1.54 17.67 -2.41
CA GLN A 93 -0.91 18.50 -3.44
C GLN A 93 0.16 17.72 -4.18
N LEU A 94 1.02 17.00 -3.45
CA LEU A 94 2.08 16.19 -4.05
C LEU A 94 1.51 15.03 -4.87
N VAL A 95 0.41 14.41 -4.42
CA VAL A 95 -0.32 13.42 -5.23
C VAL A 95 -0.82 14.03 -6.55
N ALA A 96 -1.44 15.22 -6.50
CA ALA A 96 -1.92 15.89 -7.70
C ALA A 96 -0.79 16.23 -8.69
N GLU A 97 0.36 16.68 -8.19
CA GLU A 97 1.56 16.94 -8.99
C GLU A 97 2.08 15.66 -9.62
N HIS A 98 2.20 14.57 -8.86
CA HIS A 98 2.61 13.25 -9.37
C HIS A 98 1.68 12.75 -10.46
N LEU A 99 0.37 12.76 -10.22
CA LEU A 99 -0.62 12.34 -11.21
C LEU A 99 -0.54 13.18 -12.49
N GLY A 100 -0.31 14.50 -12.36
CA GLY A 100 -0.09 15.40 -13.50
C GLY A 100 1.18 15.05 -14.29
N VAL A 101 2.29 14.71 -13.62
CA VAL A 101 3.53 14.25 -14.27
C VAL A 101 3.31 12.93 -14.99
N LEU A 102 2.67 11.95 -14.32
CA LEU A 102 2.41 10.63 -14.86
C LEU A 102 1.52 10.69 -16.10
N LYS A 103 0.49 11.56 -16.08
CA LYS A 103 -0.38 11.81 -17.24
C LYS A 103 0.42 12.34 -18.45
N ARG A 104 1.27 13.34 -18.25
CA ARG A 104 2.12 13.88 -19.33
C ARG A 104 3.10 12.85 -19.89
N ARG A 105 3.48 11.86 -19.10
CA ARG A 105 4.37 10.77 -19.50
C ARG A 105 3.64 9.57 -20.11
N ASN A 106 2.31 9.63 -20.24
CA ASN A 106 1.47 8.54 -20.75
C ASN A 106 1.71 7.22 -20.01
N ILE A 107 1.75 7.25 -18.68
CA ILE A 107 1.87 6.06 -17.84
C ILE A 107 0.55 5.28 -17.91
N ASP A 108 0.62 3.95 -18.03
CA ASP A 108 -0.54 3.09 -18.27
C ASP A 108 -1.50 3.01 -17.07
N GLY A 109 -0.96 3.05 -15.86
CA GLY A 109 -1.79 2.98 -14.66
C GLY A 109 -1.06 3.32 -13.37
N VAL A 110 -1.83 3.48 -12.30
CA VAL A 110 -1.34 3.91 -11.00
C VAL A 110 -1.94 3.05 -9.88
N VAL A 111 -1.10 2.56 -8.98
CA VAL A 111 -1.52 2.13 -7.63
C VAL A 111 -1.22 3.29 -6.68
N LEU A 112 -2.24 3.80 -6.01
CA LEU A 112 -2.11 4.89 -5.05
C LEU A 112 -2.47 4.40 -3.65
N PHE A 113 -1.52 4.45 -2.72
CA PHE A 113 -1.82 4.29 -1.30
C PHE A 113 -2.66 5.49 -0.83
N GLY A 114 -3.94 5.22 -0.58
CA GLY A 114 -4.92 6.24 -0.25
C GLY A 114 -4.81 6.69 1.20
N PHE A 115 -5.01 7.98 1.44
CA PHE A 115 -5.05 8.58 2.76
C PHE A 115 -6.11 9.70 2.81
N THR A 116 -6.39 10.22 4.00
CA THR A 116 -7.37 11.29 4.17
C THR A 116 -6.94 12.56 3.44
N GLY A 117 -7.84 13.17 2.68
CA GLY A 117 -7.56 14.35 1.85
C GLY A 117 -7.46 14.07 0.35
N ILE A 118 -7.34 12.82 -0.07
CA ILE A 118 -7.51 12.44 -1.48
C ILE A 118 -8.99 12.53 -1.83
N THR A 119 -9.32 13.26 -2.90
CA THR A 119 -10.70 13.44 -3.38
C THR A 119 -10.92 12.73 -4.71
N GLU A 120 -12.16 12.36 -5.01
CA GLU A 120 -12.54 11.73 -6.28
C GLU A 120 -12.22 12.65 -7.47
N GLU A 121 -12.34 13.97 -7.30
CA GLU A 121 -12.01 14.96 -8.34
C GLU A 121 -10.54 14.91 -8.75
N MET A 122 -9.63 14.76 -7.77
CA MET A 122 -8.19 14.62 -8.05
C MET A 122 -7.89 13.38 -8.90
N LEU A 123 -8.69 12.34 -8.75
CA LEU A 123 -8.51 11.04 -9.38
C LEU A 123 -9.28 10.87 -10.69
N ALA A 124 -10.20 11.78 -11.02
CA ALA A 124 -11.19 11.60 -12.09
C ALA A 124 -10.59 11.17 -13.45
N HIS A 125 -9.41 11.67 -13.81
CA HIS A 125 -8.74 11.29 -15.07
C HIS A 125 -8.16 9.87 -15.10
N TRP A 126 -8.10 9.21 -13.93
CA TRP A 126 -7.47 7.91 -13.75
C TRP A 126 -8.47 6.79 -13.44
N GLN A 127 -9.77 7.05 -13.57
CA GLN A 127 -10.83 6.13 -13.11
C GLN A 127 -10.69 4.70 -13.66
N SER A 128 -10.27 4.54 -14.91
CA SER A 128 -10.09 3.24 -15.57
C SER A 128 -8.66 2.67 -15.46
N SER A 129 -7.75 3.35 -14.79
CA SER A 129 -6.34 2.99 -14.72
C SER A 129 -5.69 3.32 -13.37
N LEU A 130 -6.51 3.37 -12.31
CA LEU A 130 -6.04 3.60 -10.95
C LEU A 130 -6.70 2.62 -9.99
N VAL A 131 -5.87 2.06 -9.12
CA VAL A 131 -6.31 1.27 -7.96
C VAL A 131 -5.90 1.99 -6.68
N LEU A 132 -6.86 2.23 -5.79
CA LEU A 132 -6.60 2.71 -4.45
C LEU A 132 -6.25 1.54 -3.53
N LEU A 133 -5.24 1.71 -2.69
CA LEU A 133 -4.88 0.75 -1.65
C LEU A 133 -5.01 1.41 -0.28
N ALA A 134 -5.49 0.66 0.70
CA ALA A 134 -5.80 1.06 2.07
C ALA A 134 -7.02 1.98 2.24
N ARG A 135 -7.54 2.57 1.18
CA ARG A 135 -8.73 3.42 1.21
C ARG A 135 -9.61 3.15 -0.01
N ASP A 136 -10.90 3.28 0.14
CA ASP A 136 -11.90 3.22 -0.92
C ASP A 136 -12.33 4.64 -1.40
N ALA A 137 -12.74 4.72 -2.66
CA ALA A 137 -13.44 5.88 -3.23
C ALA A 137 -14.49 5.39 -4.22
N LYS A 138 -15.59 6.13 -4.30
CA LYS A 138 -16.72 5.75 -5.17
C LYS A 138 -16.30 5.80 -6.65
N GLY A 139 -16.55 4.69 -7.36
CA GLY A 139 -16.25 4.60 -8.79
C GLY A 139 -14.79 4.24 -9.12
N PHE A 140 -13.97 3.94 -8.11
CA PHE A 140 -12.59 3.48 -8.28
C PHE A 140 -12.41 2.06 -7.79
N ALA A 141 -11.50 1.33 -8.41
CA ALA A 141 -11.03 0.08 -7.88
C ALA A 141 -10.27 0.33 -6.56
N SER A 142 -10.51 -0.51 -5.58
CA SER A 142 -9.83 -0.38 -4.30
C SER A 142 -9.56 -1.71 -3.62
N VAL A 143 -8.47 -1.76 -2.88
CA VAL A 143 -8.12 -2.86 -1.98
C VAL A 143 -7.92 -2.27 -0.59
N CYS A 144 -8.79 -2.63 0.34
CA CYS A 144 -8.81 -2.12 1.72
C CYS A 144 -8.49 -3.23 2.70
N TYR A 145 -8.12 -2.86 3.91
CA TYR A 145 -7.93 -3.76 5.03
C TYR A 145 -9.17 -3.81 5.91
N ASP A 146 -9.41 -4.94 6.57
CA ASP A 146 -10.41 -5.04 7.63
C ASP A 146 -9.86 -4.47 8.95
N ASP A 147 -9.78 -3.14 9.03
CA ASP A 147 -9.24 -2.42 10.19
C ASP A 147 -10.03 -2.68 11.47
N GLU A 148 -11.35 -2.82 11.37
CA GLU A 148 -12.22 -3.12 12.51
C GLU A 148 -12.04 -4.56 12.98
N GLY A 149 -12.03 -5.53 12.04
CA GLY A 149 -11.81 -6.93 12.33
C GLY A 149 -10.46 -7.18 12.97
N ALA A 150 -9.40 -6.52 12.50
CA ALA A 150 -8.06 -6.63 13.08
C ALA A 150 -8.05 -6.27 14.59
N ILE A 151 -8.69 -5.16 14.95
CA ILE A 151 -8.79 -4.74 16.37
C ILE A 151 -9.68 -5.69 17.17
N LYS A 152 -10.82 -6.12 16.61
CA LYS A 152 -11.72 -7.06 17.27
C LYS A 152 -11.02 -8.39 17.61
N ILE A 153 -10.24 -8.92 16.67
CA ILE A 153 -9.45 -10.15 16.86
C ILE A 153 -8.46 -9.99 18.02
N LEU A 154 -7.68 -8.90 18.05
CA LEU A 154 -6.70 -8.65 19.11
C LEU A 154 -7.36 -8.42 20.46
N MET A 155 -8.41 -7.59 20.51
CA MET A 155 -9.14 -7.34 21.75
C MET A 155 -9.78 -8.62 22.31
N GLN A 156 -10.37 -9.46 21.44
CA GLN A 156 -10.95 -10.75 21.84
C GLN A 156 -9.83 -11.67 22.38
N ARG A 157 -8.70 -11.75 21.69
CA ARG A 157 -7.57 -12.56 22.13
C ARG A 157 -7.05 -12.15 23.50
N LEU A 158 -6.84 -10.85 23.73
CA LEU A 158 -6.41 -10.34 25.04
C LEU A 158 -7.47 -10.58 26.12
N TYR A 159 -8.73 -10.39 25.79
CA TYR A 159 -9.85 -10.62 26.71
C TYR A 159 -9.94 -12.10 27.12
N ASP A 160 -9.77 -13.05 26.20
CA ASP A 160 -9.77 -14.49 26.45
C ASP A 160 -8.58 -14.94 27.28
N GLN A 161 -7.46 -14.22 27.20
CA GLN A 161 -6.28 -14.40 28.08
C GLN A 161 -6.47 -13.85 29.49
N GLY A 162 -7.60 -13.21 29.80
CA GLY A 162 -7.94 -12.69 31.11
C GLY A 162 -7.65 -11.21 31.30
N HIS A 163 -7.10 -10.51 30.30
CA HIS A 163 -6.86 -9.06 30.42
C HIS A 163 -8.18 -8.30 30.44
N ARG A 164 -8.30 -7.36 31.38
CA ARG A 164 -9.46 -6.48 31.55
C ARG A 164 -9.08 -5.00 31.51
N ASN A 165 -7.85 -4.67 31.88
CA ASN A 165 -7.27 -3.32 31.82
C ASN A 165 -6.34 -3.26 30.60
N ILE A 166 -6.96 -3.05 29.43
CA ILE A 166 -6.31 -3.02 28.12
C ILE A 166 -6.25 -1.58 27.63
N SER A 167 -5.07 -1.01 27.58
CA SER A 167 -4.86 0.34 27.04
C SER A 167 -4.61 0.32 25.52
N TYR A 168 -4.79 1.44 24.87
CA TYR A 168 -4.65 1.60 23.42
C TYR A 168 -3.69 2.72 23.05
N LEU A 169 -2.78 2.43 22.15
CA LEU A 169 -1.87 3.41 21.55
C LEU A 169 -2.10 3.46 20.05
N GLY A 170 -2.63 4.56 19.54
CA GLY A 170 -3.16 4.65 18.19
C GLY A 170 -2.70 5.85 17.39
N VAL A 171 -3.43 6.08 16.32
CA VAL A 171 -3.20 7.13 15.32
C VAL A 171 -4.33 8.16 15.42
N PRO A 172 -4.09 9.46 15.18
CA PRO A 172 -5.14 10.48 15.19
C PRO A 172 -6.27 10.18 14.21
N HIS A 173 -7.49 10.62 14.57
CA HIS A 173 -8.69 10.44 13.73
C HIS A 173 -8.66 11.20 12.40
N SER A 174 -7.67 12.07 12.18
CA SER A 174 -7.41 12.64 10.85
C SER A 174 -7.02 11.57 9.84
N ASP A 175 -6.50 10.42 10.27
CA ASP A 175 -6.43 9.20 9.50
C ASP A 175 -7.71 8.39 9.72
N VAL A 176 -8.51 8.24 8.65
CA VAL A 176 -9.83 7.58 8.73
C VAL A 176 -9.70 6.06 8.93
N THR A 177 -8.69 5.43 8.38
CA THR A 177 -8.49 3.97 8.39
C THR A 177 -7.76 3.52 9.65
N THR A 178 -6.45 3.65 9.67
CA THR A 178 -5.59 3.21 10.78
C THR A 178 -5.87 3.99 12.08
N GLY A 179 -6.25 5.26 11.98
CA GLY A 179 -6.59 6.09 13.12
C GLY A 179 -8.02 5.87 13.60
N LYS A 180 -9.01 6.38 12.86
CA LYS A 180 -10.39 6.44 13.31
C LYS A 180 -11.02 5.05 13.42
N ARG A 181 -11.03 4.25 12.34
CA ARG A 181 -11.71 2.92 12.33
C ARG A 181 -11.17 1.99 13.42
N ARG A 182 -9.83 1.91 13.57
CA ARG A 182 -9.21 1.06 14.61
C ARG A 182 -9.52 1.53 16.01
N HIS A 183 -9.46 2.83 16.29
CA HIS A 183 -9.80 3.37 17.61
C HIS A 183 -11.30 3.19 17.93
N GLU A 184 -12.19 3.44 16.99
CA GLU A 184 -13.63 3.21 17.18
C GLU A 184 -13.94 1.73 17.46
N ALA A 185 -13.26 0.79 16.79
CA ALA A 185 -13.40 -0.63 17.08
C ALA A 185 -12.93 -1.00 18.49
N TYR A 186 -11.82 -0.42 18.97
CA TYR A 186 -11.36 -0.57 20.35
C TYR A 186 -12.41 -0.06 21.34
N LEU A 187 -12.94 1.15 21.14
CA LEU A 187 -13.97 1.74 22.01
C LEU A 187 -15.26 0.93 22.01
N ALA A 188 -15.69 0.44 20.85
CA ALA A 188 -16.86 -0.42 20.71
C ALA A 188 -16.70 -1.74 21.48
N PHE A 189 -15.52 -2.36 21.40
CA PHE A 189 -15.21 -3.58 22.16
C PHE A 189 -15.23 -3.30 23.68
N CYS A 190 -14.57 -2.23 24.13
CA CYS A 190 -14.59 -1.84 25.56
C CYS A 190 -16.02 -1.64 26.05
N LYS A 191 -16.86 -0.93 25.29
CA LYS A 191 -18.28 -0.71 25.64
C LYS A 191 -19.04 -2.04 25.75
N ALA A 192 -18.89 -2.92 24.78
CA ALA A 192 -19.59 -4.22 24.76
C ALA A 192 -19.23 -5.12 25.95
N HIS A 193 -17.96 -5.07 26.37
CA HIS A 193 -17.43 -5.91 27.45
C HIS A 193 -17.32 -5.19 28.80
N LYS A 194 -17.85 -3.94 28.90
CA LYS A 194 -17.80 -3.10 30.11
C LYS A 194 -16.38 -2.86 30.65
N LEU A 195 -15.42 -2.73 29.72
CA LEU A 195 -14.05 -2.36 30.06
C LEU A 195 -13.93 -0.83 30.09
N HIS A 196 -13.00 -0.31 30.89
CA HIS A 196 -12.67 1.10 30.92
C HIS A 196 -11.64 1.44 29.81
N PRO A 197 -11.99 2.26 28.81
CA PRO A 197 -11.06 2.60 27.75
C PRO A 197 -10.00 3.60 28.21
N VAL A 198 -8.72 3.33 27.93
CA VAL A 198 -7.60 4.25 28.14
C VAL A 198 -6.84 4.32 26.83
N ALA A 199 -6.72 5.49 26.21
CA ALA A 199 -6.11 5.62 24.89
C ALA A 199 -5.29 6.90 24.74
N ALA A 200 -4.22 6.82 23.92
CA ALA A 200 -3.55 7.97 23.33
C ALA A 200 -3.39 7.79 21.83
N LEU A 201 -3.48 8.89 21.09
CA LEU A 201 -3.44 8.87 19.62
C LEU A 201 -2.30 9.78 19.11
N PRO A 202 -1.02 9.42 19.36
CA PRO A 202 0.10 10.31 19.09
C PRO A 202 0.49 10.41 17.60
N GLY A 203 0.25 9.39 16.80
CA GLY A 203 0.61 9.34 15.38
C GLY A 203 1.18 8.01 14.93
N LEU A 204 2.04 8.01 13.87
CA LEU A 204 2.52 6.79 13.19
C LEU A 204 4.00 6.43 13.46
N ALA A 205 4.80 7.34 14.02
CA ALA A 205 6.24 7.12 14.16
C ALA A 205 6.61 6.28 15.40
N MET A 206 7.68 5.49 15.33
CA MET A 206 8.21 4.73 16.47
C MET A 206 8.48 5.63 17.68
N LYS A 207 9.06 6.82 17.45
CA LYS A 207 9.30 7.82 18.49
C LYS A 207 8.02 8.21 19.22
N GLN A 208 6.91 8.38 18.50
CA GLN A 208 5.63 8.70 19.09
C GLN A 208 5.08 7.54 19.93
N GLY A 209 5.30 6.29 19.49
CA GLY A 209 5.03 5.11 20.30
C GLY A 209 5.79 5.16 21.62
N TYR A 210 7.11 5.36 21.57
CA TYR A 210 7.98 5.45 22.73
C TYR A 210 7.58 6.56 23.73
N GLU A 211 7.37 7.79 23.24
CA GLU A 211 7.11 8.97 24.08
C GLU A 211 5.73 8.99 24.75
N ASN A 212 4.80 8.14 24.28
CA ASN A 212 3.42 8.20 24.76
C ASN A 212 2.95 6.97 25.55
N VAL A 213 3.78 5.95 25.70
CA VAL A 213 3.43 4.77 26.53
C VAL A 213 3.08 5.17 27.96
N ALA A 214 3.90 6.00 28.59
CA ALA A 214 3.69 6.46 29.96
C ALA A 214 2.33 7.16 30.20
N LYS A 215 1.69 7.66 29.14
CA LYS A 215 0.39 8.33 29.24
C LYS A 215 -0.79 7.38 29.28
N VAL A 216 -0.59 6.13 28.89
CA VAL A 216 -1.66 5.14 28.74
C VAL A 216 -1.48 3.92 29.64
N ILE A 217 -0.32 3.74 30.26
CA ILE A 217 -0.11 2.67 31.23
C ILE A 217 -0.29 3.20 32.67
N THR A 218 -0.98 2.39 33.48
CA THR A 218 -1.14 2.57 34.92
C THR A 218 -0.69 1.28 35.63
N PRO A 219 -0.54 1.27 36.96
CA PRO A 219 -0.21 0.02 37.66
C PRO A 219 -1.18 -1.12 37.42
N GLU A 220 -2.43 -0.82 37.06
CA GLU A 220 -3.48 -1.80 36.78
C GLU A 220 -3.47 -2.27 35.32
N THR A 221 -2.78 -1.58 34.42
CA THR A 221 -2.74 -1.94 32.99
C THR A 221 -2.02 -3.28 32.82
N THR A 222 -2.69 -4.24 32.20
CA THR A 222 -2.15 -5.59 31.98
C THR A 222 -1.81 -5.88 30.52
N ALA A 223 -2.39 -5.11 29.60
CA ALA A 223 -2.09 -5.20 28.18
C ALA A 223 -2.11 -3.83 27.49
N LEU A 224 -1.26 -3.67 26.47
CA LEU A 224 -1.22 -2.49 25.60
C LEU A 224 -1.40 -2.92 24.17
N LEU A 225 -2.49 -2.50 23.55
CA LEU A 225 -2.78 -2.71 22.13
C LEU A 225 -2.31 -1.49 21.33
N CYS A 226 -1.38 -1.75 20.42
CA CYS A 226 -0.86 -0.73 19.50
C CYS A 226 -1.55 -0.84 18.12
N ALA A 227 -1.98 0.29 17.58
CA ALA A 227 -2.65 0.34 16.28
C ALA A 227 -1.76 -0.13 15.12
N THR A 228 -0.44 -0.10 15.27
CA THR A 228 0.54 -0.53 14.26
C THR A 228 1.77 -1.15 14.91
N ASP A 229 2.48 -2.00 14.16
CA ASP A 229 3.79 -2.53 14.59
C ASP A 229 4.80 -1.41 14.85
N THR A 230 4.73 -0.33 14.08
CA THR A 230 5.62 0.84 14.26
C THR A 230 5.45 1.46 15.65
N LEU A 231 4.22 1.63 16.10
CA LEU A 231 3.96 2.10 17.48
C LEU A 231 4.38 1.08 18.53
N ALA A 232 4.14 -0.21 18.27
CA ALA A 232 4.51 -1.28 19.19
C ALA A 232 6.03 -1.42 19.35
N LEU A 233 6.82 -1.23 18.30
CA LEU A 233 8.30 -1.17 18.38
C LEU A 233 8.76 -0.03 19.28
N GLY A 234 8.15 1.15 19.15
CA GLY A 234 8.43 2.27 20.06
C GLY A 234 8.03 1.97 21.51
N ALA A 235 6.85 1.39 21.70
CA ALA A 235 6.36 0.99 23.02
C ALA A 235 7.25 -0.08 23.65
N SER A 236 7.65 -1.11 22.91
CA SER A 236 8.55 -2.15 23.38
C SER A 236 9.88 -1.58 23.87
N LYS A 237 10.49 -0.66 23.11
CA LYS A 237 11.72 0.02 23.54
C LYS A 237 11.54 0.77 24.86
N TYR A 238 10.44 1.50 25.04
CA TYR A 238 10.13 2.17 26.30
C TYR A 238 10.02 1.18 27.45
N LEU A 239 9.24 0.11 27.28
CA LEU A 239 9.02 -0.91 28.33
C LEU A 239 10.35 -1.60 28.75
N GLN A 240 11.21 -1.92 27.77
CA GLN A 240 12.54 -2.47 28.04
C GLN A 240 13.40 -1.51 28.87
N GLU A 241 13.47 -0.24 28.54
CA GLU A 241 14.26 0.76 29.27
C GLU A 241 13.72 1.00 30.68
N GLN A 242 12.40 0.93 30.86
CA GLN A 242 11.74 1.05 32.17
C GLN A 242 11.71 -0.29 32.96
N ARG A 243 12.20 -1.41 32.38
CA ARG A 243 12.16 -2.76 32.97
C ARG A 243 10.73 -3.21 33.33
N ILE A 244 9.76 -2.87 32.47
CA ILE A 244 8.35 -3.28 32.60
C ILE A 244 8.18 -4.53 31.74
N ASP A 245 8.20 -5.70 32.32
CA ASP A 245 8.13 -7.02 31.67
C ASP A 245 6.79 -7.75 31.86
N THR A 246 5.91 -7.18 32.71
CA THR A 246 4.60 -7.79 33.04
C THR A 246 3.48 -7.41 32.10
N LEU A 247 3.71 -6.46 31.18
CA LEU A 247 2.70 -5.91 30.30
C LEU A 247 2.67 -6.67 28.96
N GLN A 248 1.54 -7.28 28.64
CA GLN A 248 1.35 -7.92 27.34
C GLN A 248 1.21 -6.86 26.23
N LEU A 249 2.07 -6.90 25.23
CA LEU A 249 1.91 -6.11 24.02
C LEU A 249 1.11 -6.85 22.95
N ALA A 250 0.31 -6.10 22.20
CA ALA A 250 -0.37 -6.55 20.99
C ALA A 250 -0.33 -5.48 19.90
N SER A 251 -0.28 -5.87 18.62
CA SER A 251 -0.22 -4.92 17.51
C SER A 251 -0.89 -5.42 16.23
N VAL A 252 -1.29 -4.46 15.40
CA VAL A 252 -1.73 -4.73 14.04
C VAL A 252 -0.55 -4.54 13.08
N GLY A 253 -0.17 -5.62 12.34
CA GLY A 253 0.89 -5.50 11.35
C GLY A 253 1.56 -6.81 10.97
N ASN A 254 2.05 -7.56 11.96
CA ASN A 254 2.74 -8.84 11.74
C ASN A 254 3.93 -8.75 10.77
N THR A 255 4.66 -7.61 10.81
CA THR A 255 5.79 -7.36 9.93
C THR A 255 6.99 -8.29 10.27
N PRO A 256 7.86 -8.64 9.29
CA PRO A 256 9.04 -9.47 9.55
C PRO A 256 9.94 -8.90 10.64
N LEU A 257 10.09 -7.57 10.71
CA LEU A 257 10.87 -6.91 11.75
C LEU A 257 10.27 -7.13 13.13
N MET A 258 8.95 -7.01 13.27
CA MET A 258 8.25 -7.27 14.53
C MET A 258 8.44 -8.72 14.97
N LYS A 259 8.19 -9.69 14.08
CA LYS A 259 8.36 -11.12 14.38
C LYS A 259 9.78 -11.49 14.78
N PHE A 260 10.78 -10.87 14.16
CA PHE A 260 12.18 -11.16 14.44
C PHE A 260 12.64 -10.59 15.78
N LEU A 261 12.26 -9.35 16.09
CA LEU A 261 12.68 -8.67 17.32
C LEU A 261 11.84 -9.04 18.55
N HIS A 262 10.53 -9.26 18.33
CA HIS A 262 9.55 -9.40 19.40
C HIS A 262 8.55 -10.54 19.09
N PRO A 263 9.00 -11.80 19.03
CA PRO A 263 8.11 -12.93 18.73
C PRO A 263 7.04 -13.17 19.81
N GLU A 264 7.22 -12.59 21.01
CA GLU A 264 6.28 -12.66 22.13
C GLU A 264 5.08 -11.72 21.99
N ILE A 265 5.13 -10.73 21.10
CA ILE A 265 4.03 -9.79 20.89
C ILE A 265 2.92 -10.45 20.09
N VAL A 266 1.69 -10.38 20.59
CA VAL A 266 0.51 -10.88 19.87
C VAL A 266 0.23 -9.96 18.69
N THR A 267 0.26 -10.51 17.47
CA THR A 267 0.04 -9.72 16.26
C THR A 267 -1.12 -10.23 15.41
N VAL A 268 -1.74 -9.32 14.68
CA VAL A 268 -2.69 -9.61 13.61
C VAL A 268 -2.09 -9.15 12.28
N ASP A 269 -2.14 -10.02 11.28
CA ASP A 269 -1.80 -9.70 9.89
C ASP A 269 -3.01 -9.11 9.19
N PRO A 270 -2.99 -7.84 8.76
CA PRO A 270 -4.05 -7.25 7.96
C PRO A 270 -4.03 -7.72 6.49
N GLY A 271 -3.04 -8.52 6.09
CA GLY A 271 -2.89 -9.03 4.74
C GLY A 271 -2.21 -8.04 3.79
N TYR A 272 -1.17 -7.33 4.23
CA TYR A 272 -0.44 -6.36 3.40
C TYR A 272 0.09 -6.95 2.10
N ALA A 273 0.70 -8.14 2.16
CA ALA A 273 1.23 -8.83 1.00
C ALA A 273 0.12 -9.22 -0.01
N GLU A 274 -0.99 -9.75 0.49
CA GLU A 274 -2.15 -10.09 -0.34
C GLU A 274 -2.79 -8.85 -0.96
N ALA A 275 -2.92 -7.76 -0.20
CA ALA A 275 -3.43 -6.50 -0.71
C ALA A 275 -2.58 -5.95 -1.87
N GLY A 276 -1.26 -6.04 -1.75
CA GLY A 276 -0.35 -5.65 -2.83
C GLY A 276 -0.56 -6.49 -4.09
N ARG A 277 -0.63 -7.81 -3.95
CA ARG A 277 -0.89 -8.71 -5.06
C ARG A 277 -2.23 -8.42 -5.75
N GLN A 278 -3.30 -8.24 -4.97
CA GLN A 278 -4.63 -7.91 -5.49
C GLN A 278 -4.66 -6.56 -6.20
N ALA A 279 -3.98 -5.54 -5.65
CA ALA A 279 -3.90 -4.22 -6.28
C ALA A 279 -3.20 -4.28 -7.64
N ALA A 280 -2.08 -5.02 -7.74
CA ALA A 280 -1.39 -5.20 -9.02
C ALA A 280 -2.26 -5.97 -10.03
N CYS A 281 -2.90 -7.07 -9.62
CA CYS A 281 -3.79 -7.85 -10.49
C CYS A 281 -4.96 -7.00 -11.00
N GLN A 282 -5.61 -6.21 -10.13
CA GLN A 282 -6.69 -5.31 -10.53
C GLN A 282 -6.21 -4.25 -11.53
N LEU A 283 -5.06 -3.60 -11.26
CA LEU A 283 -4.53 -2.59 -12.16
C LEU A 283 -4.24 -3.17 -13.55
N ILE A 284 -3.57 -4.32 -13.61
CA ILE A 284 -3.29 -5.02 -14.86
C ILE A 284 -4.58 -5.36 -15.61
N ALA A 285 -5.60 -5.86 -14.91
CA ALA A 285 -6.89 -6.18 -15.52
C ALA A 285 -7.59 -4.93 -16.09
N GLN A 286 -7.55 -3.79 -15.39
CA GLN A 286 -8.11 -2.52 -15.86
C GLN A 286 -7.39 -2.00 -17.10
N VAL A 287 -6.07 -1.85 -17.04
CA VAL A 287 -5.30 -1.27 -18.17
C VAL A 287 -5.29 -2.18 -19.41
N THR A 288 -5.64 -3.46 -19.24
CA THR A 288 -5.83 -4.40 -20.36
C THR A 288 -7.30 -4.56 -20.79
N GLY A 289 -8.23 -3.81 -20.18
CA GLY A 289 -9.67 -3.86 -20.49
C GLY A 289 -10.37 -5.18 -20.14
N ARG A 290 -9.85 -5.93 -19.14
CA ARG A 290 -10.36 -7.25 -18.76
C ARG A 290 -11.35 -7.23 -17.60
N SER A 291 -11.43 -6.16 -16.85
CA SER A 291 -12.37 -6.06 -15.72
C SER A 291 -12.78 -4.62 -15.44
N GLU A 292 -13.98 -4.49 -14.87
CA GLU A 292 -14.47 -3.26 -14.25
C GLU A 292 -13.84 -3.05 -12.87
N PRO A 293 -13.82 -1.81 -12.35
CA PRO A 293 -13.32 -1.50 -11.01
C PRO A 293 -14.04 -2.32 -9.92
N GLN A 294 -13.27 -2.98 -9.05
CA GLN A 294 -13.79 -3.75 -7.93
C GLN A 294 -13.30 -3.18 -6.60
N GLN A 295 -14.11 -3.33 -5.56
CA GLN A 295 -13.72 -3.04 -4.19
C GLN A 295 -13.48 -4.36 -3.46
N ILE A 296 -12.26 -4.55 -2.96
CA ILE A 296 -11.84 -5.75 -2.23
C ILE A 296 -11.49 -5.35 -0.81
N ILE A 297 -11.96 -6.13 0.16
CA ILE A 297 -11.55 -6.03 1.56
C ILE A 297 -10.74 -7.26 1.91
N ILE A 298 -9.51 -7.09 2.33
CA ILE A 298 -8.64 -8.17 2.78
C ILE A 298 -8.94 -8.47 4.25
N PRO A 299 -9.34 -9.70 4.58
CA PRO A 299 -9.62 -10.07 5.96
C PRO A 299 -8.34 -10.10 6.79
N ALA A 300 -8.45 -9.65 8.04
CA ALA A 300 -7.36 -9.76 9.00
C ALA A 300 -7.29 -11.18 9.60
N THR A 301 -6.08 -11.65 9.89
CA THR A 301 -5.83 -12.97 10.49
C THR A 301 -4.92 -12.90 11.71
N LEU A 302 -5.22 -13.67 12.77
CA LEU A 302 -4.35 -13.80 13.92
C LEU A 302 -3.09 -14.59 13.52
N SER A 303 -1.93 -14.12 13.93
CA SER A 303 -0.63 -14.74 13.62
C SER A 303 -0.07 -15.50 14.82
#